data_3fcf97ed30aab36c459750ecca47c90f
#
_entry.id   3fcf97ed30aab36c459750ecca47c90f
#
_cell.length_a   1.000
_cell.length_b   1.000
_cell.length_c   1.000
_cell.angle_alpha   90.00
_cell.angle_beta   90.00
_cell.angle_gamma   90.00
#
_symmetry.space_group_name_H-M   'P 1'
#
loop_
_entity.id
_entity.type
_entity.pdbx_description
1 polymer ?
#
loop_
_entity_poly.entity_id
_entity_poly.type
_entity_poly.pdbx_seq_one_letter_code
_entity_poly.pdbx_strand_id
1 'polypeptide(L)'
;MNAGPEISVASTKAFTSQLFTLLLLTVILSRKYGKTEKKMVQDIRQIDKKIAELYKMEDEIKKISTKFKNKEHTLFLGKGTSYPIALEAALKLKEISYIHASAYHSGELKHGPLALVDKKMPVVCFLPDNH
;
A
#
# COMPACT_ATOMS: atom_id res chain seq x y z
N MET A 1 -1.00 -19.55 7.44
CA MET A 1 -1.09 -18.19 8.01
C MET A 1 -2.18 -18.16 9.07
N ASN A 2 -1.94 -17.56 10.21
CA ASN A 2 -2.91 -17.52 11.32
C ASN A 2 -3.58 -16.14 11.44
N ALA A 3 -4.10 -15.63 10.31
CA ALA A 3 -4.72 -14.30 10.25
C ALA A 3 -6.14 -14.26 10.82
N GLY A 4 -6.76 -15.42 11.02
CA GLY A 4 -8.18 -15.54 11.37
C GLY A 4 -9.12 -15.13 10.22
N PRO A 5 -10.44 -15.24 10.39
CA PRO A 5 -11.41 -14.89 9.35
C PRO A 5 -11.45 -13.39 9.11
N GLU A 6 -11.57 -12.97 7.85
CA GLU A 6 -11.92 -11.58 7.49
C GLU A 6 -13.42 -11.39 7.69
N ILE A 7 -13.79 -10.28 8.35
CA ILE A 7 -15.20 -9.96 8.66
C ILE A 7 -15.76 -8.98 7.61
N SER A 8 -14.91 -8.12 7.04
CA SER A 8 -15.29 -7.17 6.00
C SER A 8 -15.02 -7.71 4.59
N VAL A 9 -15.62 -7.07 3.58
CA VAL A 9 -15.36 -7.37 2.16
C VAL A 9 -13.89 -7.10 1.81
N ALA A 10 -13.33 -6.02 2.34
CA ALA A 10 -11.93 -5.66 2.09
C ALA A 10 -10.98 -6.53 2.93
N SER A 11 -10.15 -7.31 2.25
CA SER A 11 -9.07 -8.07 2.90
C SER A 11 -7.95 -7.12 3.34
N THR A 12 -7.69 -7.05 4.63
CA THR A 12 -6.64 -6.20 5.22
C THR A 12 -5.59 -7.02 5.95
N LYS A 13 -5.97 -7.69 7.03
CA LYS A 13 -5.05 -8.51 7.83
C LYS A 13 -4.56 -9.75 7.07
N ALA A 14 -5.40 -10.37 6.25
CA ALA A 14 -4.98 -11.50 5.43
C ALA A 14 -3.95 -11.07 4.39
N PHE A 15 -4.16 -9.94 3.70
CA PHE A 15 -3.19 -9.37 2.76
C PHE A 15 -1.84 -9.09 3.45
N THR A 16 -1.84 -8.40 4.58
CA THR A 16 -0.61 -8.10 5.35
C THR A 16 0.10 -9.39 5.79
N SER A 17 -0.66 -10.39 6.24
CA SER A 17 -0.11 -11.69 6.65
C SER A 17 0.48 -12.47 5.47
N GLN A 18 -0.10 -12.36 4.28
CA GLN A 18 0.45 -12.96 3.05
C GLN A 18 1.79 -12.33 2.70
N LEU A 19 1.86 -11.00 2.67
CA LEU A 19 3.12 -10.28 2.41
C LEU A 19 4.19 -10.66 3.43
N PHE A 20 3.84 -10.72 4.71
CA PHE A 20 4.77 -11.12 5.76
C PHE A 20 5.27 -12.55 5.57
N THR A 21 4.39 -13.48 5.21
CA THR A 21 4.75 -14.88 4.94
C THR A 21 5.72 -14.99 3.76
N LEU A 22 5.47 -14.25 2.67
CA LEU A 22 6.37 -14.22 1.51
C LEU A 22 7.72 -13.60 1.86
N LEU A 23 7.73 -12.56 2.70
CA LEU A 23 8.96 -11.95 3.19
C LEU A 23 9.78 -12.94 4.04
N LEU A 24 9.14 -13.69 4.95
CA LEU A 24 9.81 -14.75 5.72
C LEU A 24 10.38 -15.83 4.82
N LEU A 25 9.61 -16.26 3.80
CA LEU A 25 10.10 -17.24 2.82
C LEU A 25 11.34 -16.72 2.08
N THR A 26 11.31 -15.45 1.68
CA THR A 26 12.46 -14.78 1.04
C THR A 26 13.70 -14.81 1.94
N VAL A 27 13.55 -14.54 3.24
CA VAL A 27 14.65 -14.61 4.20
C VAL A 27 15.19 -16.04 4.36
N ILE A 28 14.31 -17.04 4.42
CA ILE A 28 14.71 -18.45 4.53
C ILE A 28 15.53 -18.87 3.30
N LEU A 29 15.03 -18.53 2.11
CA LEU A 29 15.71 -18.84 0.86
C LEU A 29 17.05 -18.10 0.74
N SER A 30 17.08 -16.82 1.09
CA SER A 30 18.33 -16.03 1.03
C SER A 30 19.40 -16.56 1.98
N ARG A 31 19.00 -17.09 3.15
CA ARG A 31 19.92 -17.79 4.08
C ARG A 31 20.54 -19.02 3.43
N LYS A 32 19.74 -19.83 2.77
CA LYS A 32 20.21 -21.02 2.06
C LYS A 32 21.31 -20.69 1.04
N TYR A 33 21.20 -19.52 0.40
CA TYR A 33 22.16 -19.05 -0.61
C TYR A 33 23.24 -18.09 -0.05
N GLY A 34 23.32 -17.92 1.27
CA GLY A 34 24.34 -17.06 1.91
C GLY A 34 24.18 -15.56 1.64
N LYS A 35 22.98 -15.12 1.21
CA LYS A 35 22.71 -13.73 0.77
C LYS A 35 21.81 -12.92 1.71
N THR A 36 21.59 -13.39 2.94
CA THR A 36 20.67 -12.70 3.87
C THR A 36 21.28 -11.42 4.41
N GLU A 37 20.63 -10.29 4.19
CA GLU A 37 21.01 -9.03 4.81
C GLU A 37 20.54 -8.98 6.27
N LYS A 38 21.46 -8.65 7.19
CA LYS A 38 21.17 -8.50 8.62
C LYS A 38 20.09 -7.43 8.86
N LYS A 39 20.11 -6.34 8.07
CA LYS A 39 19.12 -5.26 8.12
C LYS A 39 17.71 -5.76 7.87
N MET A 40 17.49 -6.58 6.85
CA MET A 40 16.19 -7.15 6.53
C MET A 40 15.61 -7.94 7.72
N VAL A 41 16.43 -8.74 8.40
CA VAL A 41 16.00 -9.50 9.57
C VAL A 41 15.64 -8.59 10.74
N GLN A 42 16.37 -7.49 10.93
CA GLN A 42 16.08 -6.51 11.98
C GLN A 42 14.76 -5.77 11.68
N ASP A 43 14.55 -5.36 10.43
CA ASP A 43 13.32 -4.67 10.01
C ASP A 43 12.08 -5.55 10.21
N ILE A 44 12.19 -6.84 9.90
CA ILE A 44 11.11 -7.81 10.14
C ILE A 44 10.77 -7.92 11.63
N ARG A 45 11.76 -7.91 12.51
CA ARG A 45 11.54 -7.99 13.97
C ARG A 45 10.88 -6.75 14.58
N GLN A 46 10.84 -5.65 13.84
CA GLN A 46 10.27 -4.38 14.29
C GLN A 46 8.93 -4.05 13.60
N ILE A 47 8.43 -4.94 12.74
CA ILE A 47 7.25 -4.66 11.92
C ILE A 47 5.99 -4.43 12.77
N ASP A 48 5.85 -5.15 13.88
CA ASP A 48 4.79 -4.97 14.86
C ASP A 48 4.78 -3.57 15.45
N LYS A 49 5.94 -3.06 15.85
CA LYS A 49 6.10 -1.71 16.37
C LYS A 49 5.79 -0.66 15.34
N LYS A 50 6.27 -0.85 14.09
CA LYS A 50 5.98 0.06 12.97
C LYS A 50 4.49 0.10 12.65
N ILE A 51 3.81 -1.03 12.66
CA ILE A 51 2.35 -1.08 12.48
C ILE A 51 1.63 -0.36 13.63
N ALA A 52 2.07 -0.56 14.87
CA ALA A 52 1.48 0.13 16.03
C ALA A 52 1.64 1.67 15.95
N GLU A 53 2.72 2.16 15.35
CA GLU A 53 2.92 3.60 15.13
C GLU A 53 1.91 4.19 14.12
N LEU A 54 1.48 3.41 13.12
CA LEU A 54 0.48 3.87 12.15
C LEU A 54 -0.87 4.19 12.81
N TYR A 55 -1.25 3.48 13.86
CA TYR A 55 -2.50 3.78 14.58
C TYR A 55 -2.49 5.17 15.24
N LYS A 56 -1.33 5.72 15.54
CA LYS A 56 -1.20 7.09 16.08
C LYS A 56 -1.54 8.17 15.04
N MET A 57 -1.53 7.80 13.76
CA MET A 57 -1.84 8.70 12.63
C MET A 57 -3.33 8.71 12.26
N GLU A 58 -4.20 8.02 13.01
CA GLU A 58 -5.61 7.86 12.67
C GLU A 58 -6.33 9.19 12.44
N ASP A 59 -6.13 10.16 13.33
CA ASP A 59 -6.77 11.48 13.22
C ASP A 59 -6.29 12.25 11.99
N GLU A 60 -5.02 12.13 11.62
CA GLU A 60 -4.46 12.77 10.44
C GLU A 60 -5.02 12.12 9.17
N ILE A 61 -5.05 10.79 9.12
CA ILE A 61 -5.63 10.03 8.01
C ILE A 61 -7.11 10.37 7.86
N LYS A 62 -7.85 10.50 8.97
CA LYS A 62 -9.25 10.90 8.97
C LYS A 62 -9.46 12.31 8.38
N LYS A 63 -8.59 13.26 8.70
CA LYS A 63 -8.63 14.60 8.08
C LYS A 63 -8.37 14.52 6.57
N ILE A 64 -7.40 13.72 6.14
CA ILE A 64 -7.09 13.54 4.72
C ILE A 64 -8.27 12.87 4.00
N SER A 65 -8.89 11.86 4.60
CA SER A 65 -10.01 11.13 4.00
C SER A 65 -11.22 12.01 3.69
N THR A 66 -11.42 13.11 4.44
CA THR A 66 -12.51 14.06 4.14
C THR A 66 -12.39 14.70 2.76
N LYS A 67 -11.18 14.78 2.19
CA LYS A 67 -10.93 15.29 0.84
C LYS A 67 -11.50 14.39 -0.25
N PHE A 68 -11.75 13.12 0.08
CA PHE A 68 -12.28 12.11 -0.84
C PHE A 68 -13.81 11.98 -0.79
N LYS A 69 -14.46 12.47 0.24
CA LYS A 69 -15.89 12.26 0.55
C LYS A 69 -16.83 12.51 -0.64
N ASN A 70 -16.52 13.48 -1.49
CA ASN A 70 -17.37 13.87 -2.63
C ASN A 70 -16.63 13.67 -3.96
N LYS A 71 -15.72 12.71 -4.02
CA LYS A 71 -14.97 12.38 -5.24
C LYS A 71 -15.48 11.09 -5.83
N GLU A 72 -15.57 11.05 -7.14
CA GLU A 72 -16.01 9.88 -7.90
C GLU A 72 -14.83 9.08 -8.44
N HIS A 73 -13.67 9.74 -8.59
CA HIS A 73 -12.47 9.16 -9.18
C HIS A 73 -11.23 9.51 -8.37
N THR A 74 -10.25 8.61 -8.37
CA THR A 74 -8.96 8.79 -7.71
C THR A 74 -7.87 8.06 -8.48
N LEU A 75 -6.69 8.66 -8.60
CA LEU A 75 -5.50 7.98 -9.11
C LEU A 75 -4.53 7.69 -7.97
N PHE A 76 -3.94 6.51 -8.02
CA PHE A 76 -2.85 6.09 -7.15
C PHE A 76 -1.58 5.91 -7.99
N LEU A 77 -0.47 6.48 -7.54
CA LEU A 77 0.80 6.42 -8.25
C LEU A 77 1.86 5.75 -7.39
N GLY A 78 2.64 4.87 -7.99
CA GLY A 78 3.77 4.24 -7.34
C GLY A 78 4.93 4.01 -8.31
N LYS A 79 6.15 4.01 -7.80
CA LYS A 79 7.36 3.69 -8.57
C LYS A 79 8.06 2.47 -7.96
N GLY A 80 8.55 1.55 -8.80
CA GLY A 80 9.25 0.36 -8.34
C GLY A 80 8.38 -0.45 -7.37
N THR A 81 8.90 -0.74 -6.19
CA THR A 81 8.20 -1.50 -5.13
C THR A 81 6.95 -0.82 -4.57
N SER A 82 6.78 0.48 -4.78
CA SER A 82 5.58 1.22 -4.36
C SER A 82 4.42 1.07 -5.35
N TYR A 83 4.66 0.58 -6.57
CA TYR A 83 3.58 0.39 -7.54
C TYR A 83 2.58 -0.72 -7.12
N PRO A 84 3.02 -1.91 -6.68
CA PRO A 84 2.09 -2.90 -6.10
C PRO A 84 1.29 -2.37 -4.89
N ILE A 85 1.87 -1.49 -4.08
CA ILE A 85 1.17 -0.83 -2.97
C ILE A 85 0.07 0.10 -3.51
N ALA A 86 0.36 0.85 -4.57
CA ALA A 86 -0.63 1.70 -5.23
C ALA A 86 -1.81 0.89 -5.82
N LEU A 87 -1.53 -0.28 -6.40
CA LEU A 87 -2.56 -1.21 -6.90
C LEU A 87 -3.48 -1.69 -5.78
N GLU A 88 -2.91 -2.11 -4.66
CA GLU A 88 -3.69 -2.57 -3.50
C GLU A 88 -4.50 -1.43 -2.87
N ALA A 89 -3.93 -0.24 -2.74
CA ALA A 89 -4.64 0.93 -2.23
C ALA A 89 -5.84 1.31 -3.11
N ALA A 90 -5.67 1.28 -4.44
CA ALA A 90 -6.75 1.52 -5.38
C ALA A 90 -7.85 0.44 -5.26
N LEU A 91 -7.47 -0.82 -5.07
CA LEU A 91 -8.40 -1.92 -4.85
C LEU A 91 -9.20 -1.69 -3.55
N LYS A 92 -8.53 -1.39 -2.44
CA LYS A 92 -9.18 -1.14 -1.14
C LYS A 92 -10.15 0.03 -1.20
N LEU A 93 -9.77 1.13 -1.87
CA LEU A 93 -10.67 2.27 -2.02
C LEU A 93 -11.94 1.89 -2.79
N LYS A 94 -11.82 1.16 -3.89
CA LYS A 94 -12.97 0.66 -4.68
C LYS A 94 -13.89 -0.24 -3.85
N GLU A 95 -13.32 -1.19 -3.12
CA GLU A 95 -14.09 -2.17 -2.34
C GLU A 95 -14.89 -1.53 -1.20
N ILE A 96 -14.34 -0.48 -0.57
CA ILE A 96 -14.91 0.10 0.65
C ILE A 96 -15.81 1.29 0.34
N SER A 97 -15.41 2.14 -0.62
CA SER A 97 -16.07 3.44 -0.85
C SER A 97 -16.85 3.53 -2.16
N TYR A 98 -16.69 2.56 -3.05
CA TYR A 98 -17.23 2.57 -4.43
C TYR A 98 -16.70 3.72 -5.30
N ILE A 99 -15.69 4.46 -4.83
CA ILE A 99 -14.99 5.46 -5.64
C ILE A 99 -14.19 4.73 -6.71
N HIS A 100 -14.33 5.14 -7.97
CA HIS A 100 -13.51 4.60 -9.04
C HIS A 100 -12.04 4.96 -8.80
N ALA A 101 -11.21 3.96 -8.62
CA ALA A 101 -9.78 4.14 -8.34
C ALA A 101 -8.93 3.32 -9.30
N SER A 102 -7.92 3.96 -9.87
CA SER A 102 -6.94 3.30 -10.75
C SER A 102 -5.53 3.58 -10.27
N ALA A 103 -4.65 2.59 -10.41
CA ALA A 103 -3.25 2.75 -10.09
C ALA A 103 -2.40 2.72 -11.35
N TYR A 104 -1.41 3.59 -11.41
CA TYR A 104 -0.45 3.68 -12.50
C TYR A 104 0.98 3.70 -11.96
N HIS A 105 1.88 3.18 -12.75
CA HIS A 105 3.30 3.42 -12.54
C HIS A 105 3.58 4.92 -12.72
N SER A 106 4.30 5.55 -11.79
CA SER A 106 4.50 7.02 -11.82
C SER A 106 5.07 7.52 -13.13
N GLY A 107 5.92 6.72 -13.81
CA GLY A 107 6.47 7.04 -15.11
C GLY A 107 5.43 7.08 -16.23
N GLU A 108 4.34 6.30 -16.10
CA GLU A 108 3.31 6.19 -17.12
C GLU A 108 2.24 7.29 -17.03
N LEU A 109 2.25 8.09 -15.97
CA LEU A 109 1.25 9.16 -15.79
C LEU A 109 1.18 10.10 -16.99
N LYS A 110 2.35 10.45 -17.57
CA LYS A 110 2.45 11.38 -18.70
C LYS A 110 1.99 10.79 -20.04
N HIS A 111 1.82 9.48 -20.12
CA HIS A 111 1.48 8.77 -21.34
C HIS A 111 -0.04 8.61 -21.54
N GLY A 112 -0.84 9.49 -20.93
CA GLY A 112 -2.29 9.53 -21.11
C GLY A 112 -3.04 9.86 -19.82
N PRO A 113 -2.85 9.13 -18.71
CA PRO A 113 -3.64 9.33 -17.50
C PRO A 113 -3.60 10.74 -16.92
N LEU A 114 -2.54 11.50 -17.18
CA LEU A 114 -2.43 12.90 -16.77
C LEU A 114 -3.58 13.77 -17.32
N ALA A 115 -4.11 13.43 -18.48
CA ALA A 115 -5.24 14.15 -19.09
C ALA A 115 -6.53 14.08 -18.25
N LEU A 116 -6.66 13.06 -17.39
CA LEU A 116 -7.80 12.88 -16.52
C LEU A 116 -7.69 13.67 -15.20
N VAL A 117 -6.49 14.20 -14.89
CA VAL A 117 -6.23 14.86 -13.60
C VAL A 117 -6.77 16.28 -13.62
N ASP A 118 -7.75 16.54 -12.79
CA ASP A 118 -8.34 17.85 -12.57
C ASP A 118 -8.58 18.12 -11.07
N LYS A 119 -9.27 19.23 -10.74
CA LYS A 119 -9.60 19.60 -9.35
C LYS A 119 -10.55 18.60 -8.66
N LYS A 120 -11.22 17.72 -9.41
CA LYS A 120 -12.16 16.75 -8.87
C LYS A 120 -11.52 15.38 -8.65
N MET A 121 -10.35 15.12 -9.25
CA MET A 121 -9.63 13.85 -9.17
C MET A 121 -8.41 13.97 -8.26
N PRO A 122 -8.49 13.58 -6.99
CA PRO A 122 -7.32 13.50 -6.12
C PRO A 122 -6.33 12.45 -6.63
N VAL A 123 -5.04 12.75 -6.45
CA VAL A 123 -3.94 11.84 -6.79
C VAL A 123 -3.16 11.52 -5.52
N VAL A 124 -3.01 10.24 -5.23
CA VAL A 124 -2.22 9.73 -4.11
C VAL A 124 -0.92 9.14 -4.63
N CYS A 125 0.21 9.65 -4.16
CA CYS A 125 1.53 9.18 -4.58
C CYS A 125 2.22 8.43 -3.45
N PHE A 126 2.66 7.20 -3.72
CA PHE A 126 3.53 6.45 -2.83
C PHE A 126 4.99 6.70 -3.22
N LEU A 127 5.67 7.45 -2.37
CA LEU A 127 7.07 7.78 -2.56
C LEU A 127 7.92 6.89 -1.65
N PRO A 128 8.84 6.09 -2.20
CA PRO A 128 9.78 5.35 -1.37
C PRO A 128 10.76 6.34 -0.70
N ASP A 129 11.12 6.02 0.53
CA ASP A 129 12.05 6.83 1.35
C ASP A 129 13.53 6.68 0.88
N ASN A 130 13.74 6.08 -0.27
CA ASN A 130 15.07 5.82 -0.83
C ASN A 130 15.38 6.87 -1.89
N HIS A 131 16.24 7.76 -1.55
CA HIS A 131 16.99 8.61 -2.48
C HIS A 131 18.18 7.86 -3.07
#